data_5bd026c9d016e01103b557f47afbe7d9
#
_entry.id   5bd026c9d016e01103b557f47afbe7d9
#
_cell.length_a   1.000
_cell.length_b   1.000
_cell.length_c   1.000
_cell.angle_alpha   90.00
_cell.angle_beta   90.00
_cell.angle_gamma   90.00
#
_symmetry.space_group_name_H-M   'P 1'
#
loop_
_entity.id
_entity.type
_entity.pdbx_description
1 polymer ?
#
loop_
_entity_poly.entity_id
_entity_poly.type
_entity_poly.pdbx_seq_one_letter_code
_entity_poly.pdbx_strand_id
1 'polypeptide(L)'
;MRLGAQFLPEKFDEYIASVRMAEQAGYEFAWLVDSQVLWEDVYVYLTHGLDSTERITFGTAVTNPLTRHATVTASFFATLAGLHPGRVALGIGRGDSSVRTMGLPPARTGQLEQYVRSLRPLLSAQTAKLDGADVRLRWLQQDPGVPIMMSGTGPRNLRLAGALADRVMLYVGVTPEAVQWAMRHVGEGARSAGRDPAELKVSILCAMHVSDDHEGAAAACRWAPAACANHIADLARNNPRHDMPEVMVRLLKAREAYDYYTGHLDSSAAHTAYLTTELIDDFAIAGPI
;
A
#
# COMPACT_ATOMS: atom_id res chain seq x y z
N MET A 1 -7.62 16.90 7.08
CA MET A 1 -7.39 15.47 6.82
C MET A 1 -7.64 15.23 5.34
N ARG A 2 -6.86 14.36 4.68
CA ARG A 2 -7.03 14.00 3.26
C ARG A 2 -7.50 12.56 3.20
N LEU A 3 -8.51 12.27 2.39
CA LEU A 3 -9.09 10.94 2.28
C LEU A 3 -8.68 10.28 0.97
N GLY A 4 -8.44 8.99 1.01
CA GLY A 4 -8.26 8.12 -0.13
C GLY A 4 -9.10 6.87 0.02
N ALA A 5 -9.59 6.33 -1.08
CA ALA A 5 -10.28 5.05 -1.13
C ALA A 5 -9.43 4.02 -1.84
N GLN A 6 -9.53 2.75 -1.42
CA GLN A 6 -8.88 1.63 -2.10
C GLN A 6 -9.91 0.88 -2.94
N PHE A 7 -9.53 0.52 -4.16
CA PHE A 7 -10.38 -0.17 -5.13
C PHE A 7 -9.71 -1.47 -5.58
N LEU A 8 -10.54 -2.47 -5.86
CA LEU A 8 -10.12 -3.72 -6.50
C LEU A 8 -10.26 -3.59 -8.02
N PRO A 9 -9.29 -4.03 -8.81
CA PRO A 9 -9.40 -4.10 -10.26
C PRO A 9 -10.31 -5.26 -10.68
N GLU A 10 -11.61 -5.07 -10.54
CA GLU A 10 -12.64 -6.03 -10.92
C GLU A 10 -13.95 -5.31 -11.28
N LYS A 11 -14.87 -5.98 -11.97
CA LYS A 11 -16.18 -5.44 -12.30
C LYS A 11 -16.11 -4.03 -12.88
N PHE A 12 -15.50 -3.91 -14.04
CA PHE A 12 -15.05 -2.66 -14.63
C PHE A 12 -16.06 -1.50 -14.56
N ASP A 13 -17.34 -1.74 -14.91
CA ASP A 13 -18.36 -0.68 -14.90
C ASP A 13 -18.69 -0.20 -13.48
N GLU A 14 -18.73 -1.10 -12.49
CA GLU A 14 -18.93 -0.77 -11.08
C GLU A 14 -17.72 0.02 -10.54
N TYR A 15 -16.51 -0.37 -10.93
CA TYR A 15 -15.30 0.36 -10.58
C TYR A 15 -15.32 1.79 -11.11
N ILE A 16 -15.65 2.01 -12.38
CA ILE A 16 -15.72 3.36 -12.98
C ILE A 16 -16.79 4.22 -12.27
N ALA A 17 -17.96 3.65 -11.96
CA ALA A 17 -18.99 4.34 -11.19
C ALA A 17 -18.48 4.72 -9.79
N SER A 18 -17.78 3.81 -9.12
CA SER A 18 -17.27 3.98 -7.75
C SER A 18 -16.17 5.06 -7.67
N VAL A 19 -15.22 5.11 -8.62
CA VAL A 19 -14.17 6.14 -8.61
C VAL A 19 -14.73 7.54 -8.89
N ARG A 20 -15.74 7.64 -9.77
CA ARG A 20 -16.46 8.90 -10.02
C ARG A 20 -17.22 9.36 -8.77
N MET A 21 -17.88 8.44 -8.09
CA MET A 21 -18.58 8.74 -6.83
C MET A 21 -17.61 9.20 -5.75
N ALA A 22 -16.44 8.54 -5.62
CA ALA A 22 -15.41 8.94 -4.67
C ALA A 22 -14.89 10.35 -4.98
N GLU A 23 -14.64 10.68 -6.24
CA GLU A 23 -14.24 12.04 -6.64
C GLU A 23 -15.31 13.08 -6.31
N GLN A 24 -16.59 12.78 -6.57
CA GLN A 24 -17.72 13.65 -6.24
C GLN A 24 -17.87 13.85 -4.73
N ALA A 25 -17.62 12.83 -3.94
CA ALA A 25 -17.61 12.86 -2.48
C ALA A 25 -16.37 13.58 -1.88
N GLY A 26 -15.44 14.06 -2.71
CA GLY A 26 -14.28 14.83 -2.27
C GLY A 26 -13.08 13.99 -1.84
N TYR A 27 -13.01 12.71 -2.19
CA TYR A 27 -11.80 11.91 -2.01
C TYR A 27 -10.68 12.43 -2.91
N GLU A 28 -9.47 12.51 -2.36
CA GLU A 28 -8.32 13.03 -3.09
C GLU A 28 -7.46 11.95 -3.73
N PHE A 29 -7.61 10.69 -3.29
CA PHE A 29 -6.83 9.56 -3.78
C PHE A 29 -7.71 8.35 -4.06
N ALA A 30 -7.46 7.71 -5.20
CA ALA A 30 -7.93 6.38 -5.57
C ALA A 30 -6.73 5.44 -5.64
N TRP A 31 -6.66 4.49 -4.72
CA TRP A 31 -5.58 3.51 -4.61
C TRP A 31 -6.05 2.16 -5.12
N LEU A 32 -5.31 1.53 -6.03
CA LEU A 32 -5.65 0.24 -6.59
C LEU A 32 -4.68 -0.84 -6.11
N VAL A 33 -5.19 -1.99 -5.73
CA VAL A 33 -4.38 -3.16 -5.41
C VAL A 33 -3.76 -3.75 -6.67
N ASP A 34 -2.54 -4.30 -6.56
CA ASP A 34 -1.85 -4.97 -7.66
C ASP A 34 -1.59 -6.44 -7.28
N SER A 35 -2.51 -7.32 -7.65
CA SER A 35 -2.44 -8.75 -7.37
C SER A 35 -3.05 -9.55 -8.54
N GLN A 36 -2.27 -9.69 -9.57
CA GLN A 36 -2.63 -10.19 -10.90
C GLN A 36 -3.20 -11.62 -10.97
N VAL A 37 -3.14 -12.37 -9.88
CA VAL A 37 -3.75 -13.73 -9.80
C VAL A 37 -5.14 -13.65 -9.19
N LEU A 38 -5.43 -12.64 -8.37
CA LEU A 38 -6.71 -12.48 -7.69
C LEU A 38 -7.65 -11.51 -8.42
N TRP A 39 -7.10 -10.52 -9.09
CA TRP A 39 -7.84 -9.46 -9.80
C TRP A 39 -7.27 -9.20 -11.18
N GLU A 40 -7.97 -8.43 -11.97
CA GLU A 40 -7.57 -8.00 -13.32
C GLU A 40 -6.36 -7.06 -13.29
N ASP A 41 -5.77 -6.74 -14.47
CA ASP A 41 -4.53 -5.96 -14.53
C ASP A 41 -4.74 -4.52 -14.06
N VAL A 42 -4.03 -4.13 -13.00
CA VAL A 42 -4.12 -2.83 -12.35
C VAL A 42 -3.79 -1.67 -13.28
N TYR A 43 -2.92 -1.85 -14.28
CA TYR A 43 -2.51 -0.79 -15.19
C TYR A 43 -3.64 -0.37 -16.11
N VAL A 44 -4.47 -1.32 -16.56
CA VAL A 44 -5.69 -1.04 -17.32
C VAL A 44 -6.65 -0.20 -16.48
N TYR A 45 -6.92 -0.61 -15.26
CA TYR A 45 -7.83 0.08 -14.35
C TYR A 45 -7.35 1.48 -13.95
N LEU A 46 -6.04 1.66 -13.68
CA LEU A 46 -5.47 2.99 -13.43
C LEU A 46 -5.69 3.94 -14.61
N THR A 47 -5.45 3.47 -15.84
CA THR A 47 -5.62 4.28 -17.05
C THR A 47 -7.07 4.73 -17.21
N HIS A 48 -8.02 3.80 -17.18
CA HIS A 48 -9.43 4.12 -17.34
C HIS A 48 -10.03 4.92 -16.18
N GLY A 49 -9.55 4.69 -14.95
CA GLY A 49 -9.92 5.51 -13.79
C GLY A 49 -9.54 6.97 -13.98
N LEU A 50 -8.31 7.25 -14.43
CA LEU A 50 -7.82 8.59 -14.73
C LEU A 50 -8.60 9.25 -15.87
N ASP A 51 -8.87 8.51 -16.96
CA ASP A 51 -9.66 9.00 -18.09
C ASP A 51 -11.11 9.34 -17.70
N SER A 52 -11.62 8.67 -16.65
CA SER A 52 -13.02 8.80 -16.23
C SER A 52 -13.26 9.87 -15.17
N THR A 53 -12.20 10.53 -14.69
CA THR A 53 -12.22 11.51 -13.58
C THR A 53 -11.35 12.72 -13.93
N GLU A 54 -11.46 13.82 -13.15
CA GLU A 54 -10.78 15.08 -13.48
C GLU A 54 -9.74 15.53 -12.43
N ARG A 55 -9.92 15.18 -11.17
CA ARG A 55 -9.14 15.74 -10.02
C ARG A 55 -8.47 14.72 -9.14
N ILE A 56 -9.11 13.57 -8.91
CA ILE A 56 -8.62 12.54 -7.98
C ILE A 56 -7.29 11.95 -8.48
N THR A 57 -6.35 11.77 -7.57
CA THR A 57 -5.04 11.18 -7.85
C THR A 57 -5.12 9.66 -7.77
N PHE A 58 -4.63 8.97 -8.77
CA PHE A 58 -4.58 7.51 -8.83
C PHE A 58 -3.19 6.96 -8.54
N GLY A 59 -3.15 5.79 -7.92
CA GLY A 59 -1.92 5.07 -7.69
C GLY A 59 -2.14 3.62 -7.28
N THR A 60 -1.05 2.85 -7.22
CA THR A 60 -1.09 1.49 -6.69
C THR A 60 -0.99 1.48 -5.16
N ALA A 61 -1.71 0.56 -4.48
CA ALA A 61 -1.57 0.32 -3.06
C ALA A 61 -1.65 -1.18 -2.76
N VAL A 62 -0.57 -1.91 -3.04
CA VAL A 62 0.70 -1.44 -3.58
C VAL A 62 1.20 -2.42 -4.66
N THR A 63 1.98 -1.93 -5.64
CA THR A 63 2.76 -2.83 -6.50
C THR A 63 4.01 -3.34 -5.76
N ASN A 64 4.82 -4.17 -6.42
CA ASN A 64 5.98 -4.82 -5.82
C ASN A 64 7.14 -4.99 -6.84
N PRO A 65 8.38 -5.26 -6.37
CA PRO A 65 9.54 -5.36 -7.24
C PRO A 65 9.69 -6.70 -7.98
N LEU A 66 8.80 -7.68 -7.77
CA LEU A 66 8.98 -9.05 -8.27
C LEU A 66 8.13 -9.35 -9.52
N THR A 67 7.00 -8.68 -9.67
CA THR A 67 6.05 -8.98 -10.77
C THR A 67 6.31 -8.20 -12.04
N ARG A 68 7.00 -7.04 -11.95
CA ARG A 68 7.34 -6.21 -13.11
C ARG A 68 8.75 -5.64 -12.97
N HIS A 69 9.50 -5.63 -14.07
CA HIS A 69 10.82 -4.99 -14.09
C HIS A 69 10.71 -3.47 -13.87
N ALA A 70 11.71 -2.85 -13.23
CA ALA A 70 11.69 -1.43 -12.88
C ALA A 70 11.48 -0.51 -14.11
N THR A 71 12.02 -0.87 -15.27
CA THR A 71 11.81 -0.10 -16.51
C THR A 71 10.38 -0.14 -17.00
N VAL A 72 9.67 -1.26 -16.83
CA VAL A 72 8.26 -1.41 -17.22
C VAL A 72 7.40 -0.54 -16.32
N THR A 73 7.62 -0.63 -15.01
CA THR A 73 6.91 0.19 -14.02
C THR A 73 7.18 1.69 -14.24
N ALA A 74 8.44 2.09 -14.39
CA ALA A 74 8.79 3.49 -14.65
C ALA A 74 8.18 4.01 -15.96
N SER A 75 8.23 3.21 -17.04
CA SER A 75 7.65 3.59 -18.33
C SER A 75 6.15 3.82 -18.22
N PHE A 76 5.43 2.92 -17.56
CA PHE A 76 3.98 3.06 -17.37
C PHE A 76 3.63 4.33 -16.58
N PHE A 77 4.20 4.49 -15.39
CA PHE A 77 3.86 5.61 -14.51
C PHE A 77 4.29 6.97 -15.10
N ALA A 78 5.44 7.03 -15.77
CA ALA A 78 5.88 8.26 -16.45
C ALA A 78 4.96 8.62 -17.63
N THR A 79 4.53 7.63 -18.44
CA THR A 79 3.56 7.83 -19.51
C THR A 79 2.25 8.37 -18.97
N LEU A 80 1.72 7.70 -17.93
CA LEU A 80 0.44 8.06 -17.34
C LEU A 80 0.48 9.47 -16.71
N ALA A 81 1.59 9.84 -16.05
CA ALA A 81 1.77 11.18 -15.51
C ALA A 81 1.92 12.25 -16.57
N GLY A 82 2.49 11.92 -17.72
CA GLY A 82 2.52 12.82 -18.89
C GLY A 82 1.13 13.09 -19.47
N LEU A 83 0.23 12.09 -19.47
CA LEU A 83 -1.15 12.21 -19.92
C LEU A 83 -2.04 12.90 -18.88
N HIS A 84 -1.78 12.67 -17.59
CA HIS A 84 -2.58 13.18 -16.46
C HIS A 84 -1.69 13.88 -15.42
N PRO A 85 -1.15 15.08 -15.72
CA PRO A 85 -0.19 15.77 -14.87
C PRO A 85 -0.69 16.00 -13.45
N GLY A 86 0.13 15.64 -12.45
CA GLY A 86 -0.16 15.84 -11.03
C GLY A 86 -1.18 14.85 -10.42
N ARG A 87 -1.71 13.91 -11.21
CA ARG A 87 -2.75 12.97 -10.77
C ARG A 87 -2.31 11.52 -10.67
N VAL A 88 -1.00 11.26 -10.73
CA VAL A 88 -0.45 9.90 -10.71
C VAL A 88 0.53 9.76 -9.56
N ALA A 89 0.43 8.64 -8.82
CA ALA A 89 1.36 8.28 -7.76
C ALA A 89 1.73 6.79 -7.87
N LEU A 90 2.97 6.45 -7.55
CA LEU A 90 3.44 5.06 -7.51
C LEU A 90 3.50 4.59 -6.07
N GLY A 91 2.59 3.69 -5.69
CA GLY A 91 2.67 3.02 -4.40
C GLY A 91 3.34 1.65 -4.50
N ILE A 92 4.35 1.39 -3.66
CA ILE A 92 5.15 0.17 -3.71
C ILE A 92 5.38 -0.42 -2.32
N GLY A 93 5.39 -1.75 -2.25
CA GLY A 93 5.71 -2.54 -1.08
C GLY A 93 6.52 -3.78 -1.45
N ARG A 94 6.66 -4.71 -0.50
CA ARG A 94 7.41 -5.96 -0.75
C ARG A 94 6.64 -6.98 -1.57
N GLY A 95 5.35 -6.80 -1.74
CA GLY A 95 4.42 -7.82 -2.25
C GLY A 95 3.93 -8.74 -1.13
N ASP A 96 2.68 -9.14 -1.24
CA ASP A 96 2.02 -10.14 -0.37
C ASP A 96 1.16 -11.07 -1.23
N SER A 97 -0.13 -10.81 -1.40
CA SER A 97 -1.02 -11.65 -2.23
C SER A 97 -0.49 -11.83 -3.67
N SER A 98 0.01 -10.77 -4.29
CA SER A 98 0.56 -10.79 -5.65
C SER A 98 1.70 -11.80 -5.87
N VAL A 99 2.46 -12.11 -4.85
CA VAL A 99 3.61 -13.02 -4.94
C VAL A 99 3.34 -14.37 -4.28
N ARG A 100 2.61 -14.40 -3.15
CA ARG A 100 2.30 -15.64 -2.44
C ARG A 100 1.37 -16.54 -3.24
N THR A 101 0.44 -15.99 -3.99
CA THR A 101 -0.41 -16.76 -4.93
C THR A 101 0.38 -17.42 -6.06
N MET A 102 1.58 -16.92 -6.36
CA MET A 102 2.53 -17.55 -7.29
C MET A 102 3.54 -18.51 -6.59
N GLY A 103 3.38 -18.76 -5.28
CA GLY A 103 4.31 -19.58 -4.52
C GLY A 103 5.64 -18.88 -4.18
N LEU A 104 5.73 -17.56 -4.35
CA LEU A 104 6.94 -16.80 -4.07
C LEU A 104 6.87 -16.09 -2.70
N PRO A 105 7.98 -15.94 -1.99
CA PRO A 105 8.01 -15.10 -0.80
C PRO A 105 7.99 -13.61 -1.19
N PRO A 106 7.52 -12.72 -0.29
CA PRO A 106 7.67 -11.27 -0.46
C PRO A 106 9.14 -10.86 -0.67
N ALA A 107 9.37 -9.82 -1.45
CA ALA A 107 10.70 -9.31 -1.70
C ALA A 107 11.44 -8.99 -0.38
N ARG A 108 12.75 -9.24 -0.35
CA ARG A 108 13.60 -8.79 0.76
C ARG A 108 13.69 -7.27 0.76
N THR A 109 13.89 -6.67 1.93
CA THR A 109 14.03 -5.21 2.06
C THR A 109 15.08 -4.63 1.11
N GLY A 110 16.24 -5.31 0.94
CA GLY A 110 17.28 -4.87 0.00
C GLY A 110 16.84 -4.92 -1.46
N GLN A 111 16.02 -5.89 -1.86
CA GLN A 111 15.46 -5.94 -3.22
C GLN A 111 14.49 -4.78 -3.46
N LEU A 112 13.62 -4.48 -2.48
CA LEU A 112 12.73 -3.32 -2.55
C LEU A 112 13.54 -2.01 -2.61
N GLU A 113 14.58 -1.88 -1.79
CA GLU A 113 15.48 -0.74 -1.81
C GLU A 113 16.13 -0.52 -3.18
N GLN A 114 16.75 -1.57 -3.73
CA GLN A 114 17.38 -1.52 -5.04
C GLN A 114 16.38 -1.12 -6.13
N TYR A 115 15.21 -1.70 -6.10
CA TYR A 115 14.15 -1.41 -7.07
C TYR A 115 13.72 0.07 -7.01
N VAL A 116 13.45 0.61 -5.81
CA VAL A 116 13.05 2.02 -5.63
C VAL A 116 14.19 2.96 -6.04
N ARG A 117 15.45 2.63 -5.72
CA ARG A 117 16.62 3.41 -6.16
C ARG A 117 16.81 3.41 -7.67
N SER A 118 16.37 2.35 -8.35
CA SER A 118 16.37 2.29 -9.82
C SER A 118 15.18 3.05 -10.43
N LEU A 119 14.00 3.00 -9.80
CA LEU A 119 12.82 3.71 -10.27
C LEU A 119 12.99 5.23 -10.27
N ARG A 120 13.56 5.79 -9.22
CA ARG A 120 13.62 7.24 -9.03
C ARG A 120 14.34 7.95 -10.17
N PRO A 121 15.59 7.59 -10.57
CA PRO A 121 16.23 8.22 -11.73
C PRO A 121 15.46 7.99 -13.03
N LEU A 122 14.86 6.80 -13.25
CA LEU A 122 14.08 6.55 -14.45
C LEU A 122 12.84 7.46 -14.54
N LEU A 123 12.13 7.66 -13.44
CA LEU A 123 10.98 8.56 -13.35
C LEU A 123 11.38 10.04 -13.45
N SER A 124 12.62 10.39 -13.10
CA SER A 124 13.13 11.77 -13.18
C SER A 124 13.91 12.06 -14.47
N ALA A 125 13.64 11.33 -15.55
CA ALA A 125 14.32 11.47 -16.86
C ALA A 125 15.85 11.31 -16.80
N GLN A 126 16.37 10.60 -15.80
CA GLN A 126 17.78 10.35 -15.57
C GLN A 126 18.17 8.91 -15.91
N THR A 127 19.48 8.64 -15.95
CA THR A 127 20.03 7.30 -16.14
C THR A 127 20.06 6.54 -14.82
N ALA A 128 19.52 5.32 -14.81
CA ALA A 128 19.63 4.34 -13.73
C ALA A 128 20.68 3.28 -14.09
N LYS A 129 21.38 2.76 -13.09
CA LYS A 129 22.18 1.53 -13.26
C LYS A 129 21.32 0.32 -12.90
N LEU A 130 21.10 -0.57 -13.90
CA LEU A 130 20.33 -1.81 -13.77
C LEU A 130 21.18 -2.97 -14.31
N ASP A 131 21.48 -3.94 -13.46
CA ASP A 131 22.24 -5.15 -13.79
C ASP A 131 23.55 -4.85 -14.56
N GLY A 132 24.22 -3.75 -14.18
CA GLY A 132 25.49 -3.30 -14.80
C GLY A 132 25.32 -2.44 -16.05
N ALA A 133 24.09 -2.29 -16.57
CA ALA A 133 23.81 -1.43 -17.72
C ALA A 133 23.32 -0.04 -17.29
N ASP A 134 23.66 0.97 -18.11
CA ASP A 134 23.10 2.31 -18.00
C ASP A 134 21.79 2.38 -18.81
N VAL A 135 20.69 2.58 -18.10
CA VAL A 135 19.33 2.54 -18.66
C VAL A 135 18.61 3.86 -18.39
N ARG A 136 17.93 4.37 -19.42
CA ARG A 136 17.04 5.54 -19.27
C ARG A 136 15.81 5.40 -20.16
N LEU A 137 14.74 6.09 -19.80
CA LEU A 137 13.55 6.24 -20.66
C LEU A 137 13.88 7.31 -21.73
N ARG A 138 14.29 6.88 -22.92
CA ARG A 138 14.77 7.77 -24.00
C ARG A 138 13.76 8.85 -24.39
N TRP A 139 12.48 8.52 -24.34
CA TRP A 139 11.38 9.39 -24.72
C TRP A 139 11.01 10.42 -23.63
N LEU A 140 11.39 10.17 -22.36
CA LEU A 140 11.10 11.07 -21.25
C LEU A 140 12.16 12.17 -21.21
N GLN A 141 11.73 13.43 -21.40
CA GLN A 141 12.65 14.58 -21.49
C GLN A 141 12.78 15.33 -20.17
N GLN A 142 11.77 15.23 -19.28
CA GLN A 142 11.74 15.91 -17.98
C GLN A 142 11.00 15.05 -16.96
N ASP A 143 11.21 15.34 -15.68
CA ASP A 143 10.50 14.69 -14.58
C ASP A 143 9.00 15.00 -14.65
N PRO A 144 8.12 13.99 -14.79
CA PRO A 144 6.67 14.19 -14.83
C PRO A 144 6.05 14.35 -13.43
N GLY A 145 6.85 14.29 -12.37
CA GLY A 145 6.41 14.51 -10.99
C GLY A 145 5.64 13.35 -10.38
N VAL A 146 6.07 12.10 -10.59
CA VAL A 146 5.43 10.92 -9.98
C VAL A 146 5.98 10.70 -8.57
N PRO A 147 5.21 10.97 -7.50
CA PRO A 147 5.65 10.67 -6.14
C PRO A 147 5.64 9.16 -5.89
N ILE A 148 6.67 8.69 -5.18
CA ILE A 148 6.78 7.30 -4.73
C ILE A 148 6.25 7.20 -3.30
N MET A 149 5.19 6.43 -3.11
CA MET A 149 4.68 6.03 -1.80
C MET A 149 5.21 4.64 -1.46
N MET A 150 5.78 4.47 -0.27
CA MET A 150 6.19 3.15 0.20
C MET A 150 5.33 2.69 1.37
N SER A 151 4.85 1.44 1.29
CA SER A 151 4.13 0.80 2.39
C SER A 151 5.07 -0.03 3.26
N GLY A 152 4.84 0.00 4.58
CA GLY A 152 5.61 -0.79 5.53
C GLY A 152 4.84 -1.10 6.80
N THR A 153 5.13 -2.30 7.36
CA THR A 153 4.61 -2.76 8.64
C THR A 153 5.76 -2.97 9.64
N GLY A 154 6.90 -3.47 9.20
CA GLY A 154 8.03 -3.78 10.07
C GLY A 154 9.12 -2.69 10.08
N PRO A 155 9.94 -2.60 11.16
CA PRO A 155 10.91 -1.54 11.39
C PRO A 155 11.89 -1.29 10.23
N ARG A 156 12.39 -2.35 9.57
CA ARG A 156 13.33 -2.22 8.45
C ARG A 156 12.69 -1.53 7.25
N ASN A 157 11.45 -1.92 6.90
CA ASN A 157 10.73 -1.33 5.78
C ASN A 157 10.23 0.07 6.11
N LEU A 158 9.83 0.34 7.36
CA LEU A 158 9.46 1.67 7.83
C LEU A 158 10.65 2.64 7.76
N ARG A 159 11.86 2.22 8.19
CA ARG A 159 13.07 3.02 8.03
C ARG A 159 13.41 3.25 6.56
N LEU A 160 13.30 2.23 5.73
CA LEU A 160 13.53 2.36 4.29
C LEU A 160 12.56 3.34 3.65
N ALA A 161 11.28 3.26 4.01
CA ALA A 161 10.26 4.21 3.55
C ALA A 161 10.58 5.65 3.98
N GLY A 162 10.97 5.85 5.24
CA GLY A 162 11.42 7.16 5.74
C GLY A 162 12.61 7.72 4.96
N ALA A 163 13.56 6.86 4.60
CA ALA A 163 14.76 7.26 3.87
C ALA A 163 14.50 7.59 2.39
N LEU A 164 13.60 6.89 1.70
CA LEU A 164 13.48 6.94 0.25
C LEU A 164 12.14 7.47 -0.30
N ALA A 165 11.04 7.34 0.45
CA ALA A 165 9.72 7.65 -0.07
C ALA A 165 9.39 9.15 -0.04
N ASP A 166 8.49 9.58 -0.92
CA ASP A 166 7.85 10.91 -0.86
C ASP A 166 6.62 10.87 0.05
N ARG A 167 6.02 9.67 0.17
CA ARG A 167 4.90 9.37 1.06
C ARG A 167 5.12 8.02 1.73
N VAL A 168 4.64 7.86 2.95
CA VAL A 168 4.65 6.57 3.66
C VAL A 168 3.23 6.13 3.92
N MET A 169 2.92 4.88 3.60
CA MET A 169 1.65 4.25 3.97
C MET A 169 1.91 3.26 5.10
N LEU A 170 1.33 3.52 6.26
CA LEU A 170 1.39 2.64 7.42
C LEU A 170 0.28 1.60 7.35
N TYR A 171 0.63 0.34 7.59
CA TYR A 171 -0.33 -0.75 7.72
C TYR A 171 -0.03 -1.51 9.02
N VAL A 172 -0.40 -0.88 10.15
CA VAL A 172 -0.01 -1.29 11.50
C VAL A 172 -1.18 -1.27 12.50
N GLY A 173 -2.39 -0.99 12.03
CA GLY A 173 -3.56 -0.68 12.84
C GLY A 173 -3.75 0.82 13.00
N VAL A 174 -4.77 1.20 13.78
CA VAL A 174 -5.20 2.60 13.95
C VAL A 174 -4.98 3.14 15.37
N THR A 175 -4.49 2.33 16.28
CA THR A 175 -4.23 2.77 17.66
C THR A 175 -3.07 3.79 17.71
N PRO A 176 -3.15 4.81 18.59
CA PRO A 176 -2.07 5.78 18.76
C PRO A 176 -0.72 5.13 19.05
N GLU A 177 -0.69 4.05 19.85
CA GLU A 177 0.52 3.30 20.16
C GLU A 177 1.20 2.73 18.92
N ALA A 178 0.43 2.00 18.06
CA ALA A 178 0.94 1.38 16.85
C ALA A 178 1.42 2.43 15.83
N VAL A 179 0.66 3.50 15.66
CA VAL A 179 1.02 4.60 14.76
C VAL A 179 2.28 5.32 15.24
N GLN A 180 2.39 5.65 16.52
CA GLN A 180 3.59 6.30 17.10
C GLN A 180 4.82 5.40 16.99
N TRP A 181 4.67 4.09 17.23
CA TRP A 181 5.74 3.11 17.04
C TRP A 181 6.23 3.10 15.60
N ALA A 182 5.33 3.03 14.62
CA ALA A 182 5.70 3.07 13.21
C ALA A 182 6.37 4.38 12.82
N MET A 183 5.84 5.52 13.30
CA MET A 183 6.39 6.85 13.03
C MET A 183 7.79 7.05 13.63
N ARG A 184 8.13 6.43 14.76
CA ARG A 184 9.52 6.45 15.27
C ARG A 184 10.48 5.84 14.25
N HIS A 185 10.15 4.67 13.69
CA HIS A 185 10.99 4.00 12.70
C HIS A 185 11.07 4.76 11.37
N VAL A 186 9.96 5.32 10.90
CA VAL A 186 9.96 6.20 9.72
C VAL A 186 10.88 7.42 9.95
N GLY A 187 10.77 8.06 11.11
CA GLY A 187 11.61 9.20 11.48
C GLY A 187 13.09 8.85 11.60
N GLU A 188 13.42 7.68 12.14
CA GLU A 188 14.81 7.18 12.19
C GLU A 188 15.37 7.02 10.78
N GLY A 189 14.62 6.45 9.86
CA GLY A 189 15.01 6.29 8.46
C GLY A 189 15.21 7.63 7.74
N ALA A 190 14.30 8.58 7.93
CA ALA A 190 14.41 9.92 7.36
C ALA A 190 15.67 10.63 7.85
N ARG A 191 15.90 10.68 9.16
CA ARG A 191 17.09 11.30 9.74
C ARG A 191 18.40 10.65 9.25
N SER A 192 18.42 9.31 9.14
CA SER A 192 19.61 8.61 8.65
C SER A 192 19.94 8.95 7.19
N ALA A 193 18.95 9.39 6.42
CA ALA A 193 19.09 9.84 5.05
C ALA A 193 19.26 11.39 4.93
N GLY A 194 19.43 12.10 6.04
CA GLY A 194 19.55 13.56 6.06
C GLY A 194 18.26 14.32 5.75
N ARG A 195 17.10 13.67 5.92
CA ARG A 195 15.77 14.23 5.64
C ARG A 195 15.09 14.66 6.93
N ASP A 196 14.29 15.71 6.86
CA ASP A 196 13.41 16.09 7.97
C ASP A 196 12.18 15.19 8.03
N PRO A 197 11.95 14.44 9.13
CA PRO A 197 10.76 13.63 9.29
C PRO A 197 9.43 14.40 9.19
N ALA A 198 9.44 15.70 9.52
CA ALA A 198 8.24 16.55 9.48
C ALA A 198 7.74 16.83 8.05
N GLU A 199 8.61 16.71 7.06
CA GLU A 199 8.25 16.90 5.64
C GLU A 199 7.60 15.66 5.02
N LEU A 200 7.66 14.49 5.71
CA LEU A 200 7.10 13.25 5.19
C LEU A 200 5.58 13.26 5.24
N LYS A 201 4.97 12.97 4.11
CA LYS A 201 3.51 12.76 4.03
C LYS A 201 3.20 11.32 4.43
N VAL A 202 2.39 11.17 5.47
CA VAL A 202 2.02 9.85 6.01
C VAL A 202 0.54 9.59 5.83
N SER A 203 0.20 8.36 5.45
CA SER A 203 -1.17 7.85 5.37
C SER A 203 -1.27 6.58 6.21
N ILE A 204 -2.44 6.30 6.75
CA ILE A 204 -2.76 5.06 7.43
C ILE A 204 -3.74 4.30 6.54
N LEU A 205 -3.43 3.05 6.23
CA LEU A 205 -4.35 2.12 5.57
C LEU A 205 -5.16 1.39 6.63
N CYS A 206 -6.48 1.53 6.57
CA CYS A 206 -7.42 0.82 7.44
C CYS A 206 -8.74 0.58 6.72
N ALA A 207 -9.51 -0.42 7.16
CA ALA A 207 -10.92 -0.50 6.78
C ALA A 207 -11.71 0.58 7.51
N MET A 208 -12.80 1.03 6.87
CA MET A 208 -13.72 1.99 7.48
C MET A 208 -15.16 1.60 7.14
N HIS A 209 -16.04 1.58 8.14
CA HIS A 209 -17.48 1.38 7.95
C HIS A 209 -18.24 2.28 8.91
N VAL A 210 -18.99 3.22 8.36
CA VAL A 210 -19.80 4.16 9.14
C VAL A 210 -21.22 3.61 9.27
N SER A 211 -21.67 3.34 10.51
CA SER A 211 -23.00 2.84 10.82
C SER A 211 -23.32 3.08 12.31
N ASP A 212 -24.59 3.28 12.65
CA ASP A 212 -25.05 3.31 14.04
C ASP A 212 -24.98 1.92 14.70
N ASP A 213 -24.98 0.84 13.91
CA ASP A 213 -24.70 -0.53 14.36
C ASP A 213 -23.19 -0.78 14.39
N HIS A 214 -22.57 -0.59 15.54
CA HIS A 214 -21.13 -0.80 15.73
C HIS A 214 -20.70 -2.25 15.49
N GLU A 215 -21.46 -3.23 15.99
CA GLU A 215 -21.11 -4.65 15.82
C GLU A 215 -21.16 -5.07 14.34
N GLY A 216 -22.18 -4.64 13.61
CA GLY A 216 -22.30 -4.86 12.18
C GLY A 216 -21.20 -4.15 11.39
N ALA A 217 -20.86 -2.91 11.76
CA ALA A 217 -19.78 -2.15 11.16
C ALA A 217 -18.41 -2.84 11.38
N ALA A 218 -18.13 -3.27 12.61
CA ALA A 218 -16.90 -4.02 12.92
C ALA A 218 -16.84 -5.35 12.14
N ALA A 219 -17.95 -6.08 12.08
CA ALA A 219 -18.02 -7.33 11.31
C ALA A 219 -17.70 -7.11 9.83
N ALA A 220 -18.17 -6.02 9.22
CA ALA A 220 -17.84 -5.67 7.83
C ALA A 220 -16.33 -5.36 7.63
N CYS A 221 -15.63 -4.92 8.66
CA CYS A 221 -14.20 -4.59 8.64
C CYS A 221 -13.26 -5.76 8.98
N ARG A 222 -13.77 -6.97 9.28
CA ARG A 222 -12.96 -8.12 9.74
C ARG A 222 -11.81 -8.49 8.81
N TRP A 223 -11.96 -8.30 7.53
CA TRP A 223 -10.92 -8.60 6.54
C TRP A 223 -9.61 -7.83 6.78
N ALA A 224 -9.67 -6.60 7.29
CA ALA A 224 -8.50 -5.74 7.42
C ALA A 224 -7.50 -6.24 8.49
N PRO A 225 -7.89 -6.51 9.75
CA PRO A 225 -6.96 -7.09 10.71
C PRO A 225 -6.49 -8.50 10.30
N ALA A 226 -7.34 -9.32 9.66
CA ALA A 226 -6.93 -10.62 9.15
C ALA A 226 -5.81 -10.50 8.10
N ALA A 227 -5.93 -9.58 7.14
CA ALA A 227 -4.89 -9.32 6.16
C ALA A 227 -3.63 -8.71 6.82
N CYS A 228 -3.78 -7.78 7.77
CA CYS A 228 -2.66 -7.18 8.50
C CYS A 228 -1.87 -8.23 9.31
N ALA A 229 -2.55 -9.23 9.87
CA ALA A 229 -1.93 -10.30 10.64
C ALA A 229 -0.86 -11.07 9.84
N ASN A 230 -0.98 -11.18 8.51
CA ASN A 230 0.03 -11.81 7.67
C ASN A 230 1.35 -11.06 7.70
N HIS A 231 1.29 -9.73 7.59
CA HIS A 231 2.48 -8.87 7.64
C HIS A 231 3.13 -8.89 9.02
N ILE A 232 2.33 -8.89 10.09
CA ILE A 232 2.81 -8.99 11.47
C ILE A 232 3.45 -10.36 11.72
N ALA A 233 2.86 -11.45 11.20
CA ALA A 233 3.44 -12.79 11.32
C ALA A 233 4.78 -12.91 10.58
N ASP A 234 4.93 -12.29 9.43
CA ASP A 234 6.22 -12.21 8.72
C ASP A 234 7.25 -11.43 9.53
N LEU A 235 6.84 -10.33 10.15
CA LEU A 235 7.68 -9.55 11.04
C LEU A 235 8.16 -10.40 12.22
N ALA A 236 7.27 -11.09 12.92
CA ALA A 236 7.59 -11.92 14.08
C ALA A 236 8.54 -13.08 13.74
N ARG A 237 8.33 -13.73 12.58
CA ARG A 237 9.23 -14.82 12.11
C ARG A 237 10.65 -14.35 11.83
N ASN A 238 10.78 -13.16 11.23
CA ASN A 238 12.07 -12.63 10.80
C ASN A 238 12.80 -11.84 11.88
N ASN A 239 12.10 -11.46 12.94
CA ASN A 239 12.62 -10.64 14.04
C ASN A 239 11.92 -10.97 15.37
N PRO A 240 12.22 -12.08 16.01
CA PRO A 240 11.53 -12.54 17.24
C PRO A 240 11.73 -11.65 18.48
N ARG A 241 12.62 -10.67 18.42
CA ARG A 241 12.96 -9.78 19.55
C ARG A 241 12.45 -8.35 19.36
N HIS A 242 11.40 -8.16 18.59
CA HIS A 242 10.87 -6.82 18.37
C HIS A 242 10.07 -6.31 19.56
N ASP A 243 10.32 -5.07 19.88
CA ASP A 243 9.46 -4.19 20.64
C ASP A 243 8.22 -3.83 19.77
N MET A 244 7.33 -4.81 19.61
CA MET A 244 6.07 -4.64 18.88
C MET A 244 5.00 -4.09 19.82
N PRO A 245 4.13 -3.19 19.35
CA PRO A 245 2.95 -2.76 20.10
C PRO A 245 2.09 -3.95 20.56
N GLU A 246 1.52 -3.86 21.75
CA GLU A 246 0.70 -4.95 22.32
C GLU A 246 -0.46 -5.35 21.40
N VAL A 247 -1.08 -4.41 20.70
CA VAL A 247 -2.14 -4.67 19.71
C VAL A 247 -1.68 -5.62 18.60
N MET A 248 -0.45 -5.48 18.10
CA MET A 248 0.10 -6.39 17.09
C MET A 248 0.39 -7.77 17.69
N VAL A 249 0.83 -7.83 18.94
CA VAL A 249 1.10 -9.10 19.66
C VAL A 249 -0.23 -9.84 19.88
N ARG A 250 -1.30 -9.14 20.28
CA ARG A 250 -2.64 -9.74 20.45
C ARG A 250 -3.16 -10.31 19.13
N LEU A 251 -3.05 -9.55 18.04
CA LEU A 251 -3.47 -10.01 16.72
C LEU A 251 -2.69 -11.24 16.26
N LEU A 252 -1.39 -11.26 16.51
CA LEU A 252 -0.53 -12.39 16.14
C LEU A 252 -0.88 -13.67 16.91
N LYS A 253 -1.16 -13.57 18.23
CA LYS A 253 -1.56 -14.70 19.07
C LYS A 253 -2.91 -15.29 18.65
N ALA A 254 -3.82 -14.46 18.19
CA ALA A 254 -5.16 -14.88 17.77
C ALA A 254 -5.21 -15.40 16.31
N ARG A 255 -4.15 -15.18 15.52
CA ARG A 255 -4.15 -15.45 14.08
C ARG A 255 -4.32 -16.93 13.77
N GLU A 256 -5.24 -17.22 12.81
CA GLU A 256 -5.43 -18.52 12.19
C GLU A 256 -4.83 -18.58 10.76
N ALA A 257 -4.91 -19.77 10.14
CA ALA A 257 -4.44 -19.96 8.76
C ALA A 257 -5.22 -19.05 7.79
N TYR A 258 -4.49 -18.36 6.93
CA TYR A 258 -5.03 -17.41 5.95
C TYR A 258 -5.03 -18.03 4.55
N ASP A 259 -6.20 -17.99 3.90
CA ASP A 259 -6.37 -18.42 2.51
C ASP A 259 -6.46 -17.22 1.56
N TYR A 260 -5.49 -17.11 0.65
CA TYR A 260 -5.45 -16.02 -0.32
C TYR A 260 -6.43 -16.20 -1.47
N TYR A 261 -6.81 -17.42 -1.84
CA TYR A 261 -7.67 -17.66 -3.00
C TYR A 261 -9.16 -17.52 -2.69
N THR A 262 -9.59 -18.04 -1.54
CA THR A 262 -11.01 -18.13 -1.22
C THR A 262 -11.49 -17.10 -0.21
N GLY A 263 -10.61 -16.35 0.42
CA GLY A 263 -10.99 -15.45 1.51
C GLY A 263 -10.17 -14.18 1.63
N HIS A 264 -9.36 -13.82 0.60
CA HIS A 264 -8.57 -12.61 0.67
C HIS A 264 -9.48 -11.37 0.60
N LEU A 265 -9.39 -10.51 1.62
CA LEU A 265 -10.24 -9.33 1.82
C LEU A 265 -11.75 -9.66 2.00
N ASP A 266 -12.10 -10.88 2.39
CA ASP A 266 -13.47 -11.28 2.68
C ASP A 266 -13.71 -11.35 4.20
N SER A 267 -14.60 -10.50 4.70
CA SER A 267 -15.00 -10.47 6.13
C SER A 267 -15.73 -11.71 6.59
N SER A 268 -16.33 -12.50 5.69
CA SER A 268 -17.03 -13.76 5.99
C SER A 268 -16.13 -14.99 5.98
N ALA A 269 -14.86 -14.85 5.55
CA ALA A 269 -13.95 -15.98 5.45
C ALA A 269 -13.68 -16.64 6.81
N ALA A 270 -13.52 -17.95 6.82
CA ALA A 270 -13.34 -18.75 8.05
C ALA A 270 -12.13 -18.26 8.88
N HIS A 271 -11.07 -17.82 8.21
CA HIS A 271 -9.88 -17.30 8.90
C HIS A 271 -10.06 -15.93 9.58
N THR A 272 -11.25 -15.31 9.50
CA THR A 272 -11.61 -14.09 10.23
C THR A 272 -12.38 -14.38 11.53
N ALA A 273 -12.82 -15.61 11.76
CA ALA A 273 -13.72 -15.98 12.84
C ALA A 273 -13.17 -15.73 14.27
N TYR A 274 -11.84 -15.70 14.40
CA TYR A 274 -11.18 -15.42 15.69
C TYR A 274 -11.19 -13.93 16.11
N LEU A 275 -11.57 -13.03 15.19
CA LEU A 275 -11.52 -11.59 15.45
C LEU A 275 -12.72 -11.14 16.28
N THR A 276 -12.43 -10.61 17.46
CA THR A 276 -13.43 -9.93 18.30
C THR A 276 -13.62 -8.49 17.86
N THR A 277 -14.77 -7.88 18.18
CA THR A 277 -15.04 -6.47 17.87
C THR A 277 -13.94 -5.56 18.42
N GLU A 278 -13.49 -5.76 19.67
CA GLU A 278 -12.37 -5.00 20.26
C GLU A 278 -11.10 -5.08 19.43
N LEU A 279 -10.74 -6.28 18.95
CA LEU A 279 -9.53 -6.45 18.15
C LEU A 279 -9.68 -5.83 16.74
N ILE A 280 -10.89 -5.81 16.19
CA ILE A 280 -11.19 -5.15 14.92
C ILE A 280 -11.02 -3.64 15.06
N ASP A 281 -11.52 -3.03 16.14
CA ASP A 281 -11.44 -1.59 16.40
C ASP A 281 -9.99 -1.08 16.51
N ASP A 282 -9.05 -1.94 16.87
CA ASP A 282 -7.62 -1.61 16.87
C ASP A 282 -7.04 -1.46 15.43
N PHE A 283 -7.72 -1.99 14.41
CA PHE A 283 -7.24 -2.05 13.02
C PHE A 283 -8.19 -1.40 12.00
N ALA A 284 -9.36 -1.00 12.40
CA ALA A 284 -10.40 -0.42 11.57
C ALA A 284 -11.07 0.77 12.25
N ILE A 285 -11.76 1.57 11.47
CA ILE A 285 -12.62 2.66 11.97
C ILE A 285 -14.07 2.23 11.71
N ALA A 286 -14.76 1.73 12.72
CA ALA A 286 -16.11 1.21 12.63
C ALA A 286 -17.02 1.91 13.64
N GLY A 287 -18.26 2.25 13.24
CA GLY A 287 -19.27 2.84 14.12
C GLY A 287 -19.86 4.14 13.60
N PRO A 288 -20.57 4.90 14.46
CA PRO A 288 -21.20 6.16 14.08
C PRO A 288 -20.18 7.27 13.83
N ILE A 289 -20.66 8.34 13.16
CA ILE A 289 -19.85 9.55 12.92
C ILE A 289 -19.71 10.35 14.21
#